data_5bf158f5c0681881f981f56bcf83c27f
#
_entry.id   5bf158f5c0681881f981f56bcf83c27f
#
_cell.length_a   1.000
_cell.length_b   1.000
_cell.length_c   1.000
_cell.angle_alpha   90.00
_cell.angle_beta   90.00
_cell.angle_gamma   90.00
#
_symmetry.space_group_name_H-M   'P 1'
#
loop_
_entity.id
_entity.type
_entity.pdbx_description
1 polymer ?
#
loop_
_entity_poly.entity_id
_entity_poly.type
_entity_poly.pdbx_seq_one_letter_code
_entity_poly.pdbx_strand_id
1 'polypeptide(L)'
;MTFSRREMLAAGAGSTLLATLPSTARGVIPASTIDDVADEWLRLSPEAATSLGIDTGALADLRGQSSDASPAGVARVHAWVRGAIPRLQAIVAGPGDAASKRTADVALAAYRTSADGFAFPYGDVSIAGWRNGPYVVAQNMGSYLDTPKFLDGDHPVKTTADAEAYIARLAAWPKQLDGETARLKADRGRGVIAPDFILDKTLGAMALTRGEAPAQMLFVTSLAKKAAGIPGDWAARAERIVASGVMPALDRQMAELKVHRTLAKPDAGAWKLPQGDAYYAWALRAATTTRMTPEEVHAEGLRQHADYHRQMDAILQSMGLTQGSVGARMRALNKDPRFTFAAGDTGRAQILTFIEGRIADIRPRLPIAFHTLVRGNVEVRRIAPAEEIGAPGAYGGPGSIDGTIPGRFWINLRDPARHTKYNLPTLTYHEAIPGHVWQGEYNQKLPLLGTLVGGGFSAYQEGWALYAEQLAGELGVYDGESVEARAGRLGYLDSMAFRAARMVVDTGIHAKRWTRDKAREWFAEATGDTVEGVTSEIDRYCVWPGQACGYKVGHSEINRQRERAKAAMGTRFDYRAFNDMVVGGGSRPLSFVARDTDRMIGS
;
A
#
# COMPACT_ATOMS: atom_id res chain seq x y z
N MET A 1 -30.17 -21.07 54.12
CA MET A 1 -29.23 -21.61 55.14
C MET A 1 -27.93 -20.86 54.97
N THR A 2 -27.70 -19.95 55.89
CA THR A 2 -26.53 -19.05 55.91
C THR A 2 -25.43 -19.72 56.71
N PHE A 3 -24.29 -20.01 56.08
CA PHE A 3 -23.08 -20.44 56.79
C PHE A 3 -22.26 -19.24 57.22
N SER A 4 -21.88 -19.21 58.49
CA SER A 4 -21.19 -18.13 59.16
C SER A 4 -19.65 -18.21 58.96
N ARG A 5 -19.01 -17.05 59.03
CA ARG A 5 -17.58 -16.81 58.85
C ARG A 5 -16.62 -17.43 59.89
N ARG A 6 -17.06 -18.40 60.70
CA ARG A 6 -16.29 -18.93 61.84
C ARG A 6 -15.83 -20.40 61.75
N GLU A 7 -16.08 -21.06 60.60
CA GLU A 7 -15.75 -22.54 60.51
C GLU A 7 -14.59 -22.84 59.54
N MET A 8 -13.75 -21.87 59.21
CA MET A 8 -12.58 -22.08 58.35
C MET A 8 -11.24 -21.73 59.03
N LEU A 9 -11.08 -22.08 60.32
CA LEU A 9 -9.80 -21.94 61.02
C LEU A 9 -9.60 -23.12 61.96
N ALA A 10 -9.34 -24.33 61.48
CA ALA A 10 -8.63 -25.40 62.19
C ALA A 10 -8.47 -26.61 61.24
N ALA A 11 -7.37 -26.73 60.52
CA ALA A 11 -6.70 -27.98 60.22
C ALA A 11 -5.43 -27.73 59.37
N GLY A 12 -4.28 -28.14 59.86
CA GLY A 12 -3.18 -28.65 59.07
C GLY A 12 -1.96 -27.75 58.94
N ALA A 13 -1.09 -27.79 59.97
CA ALA A 13 0.34 -27.53 59.77
C ALA A 13 0.92 -28.62 58.87
N GLY A 14 1.11 -28.32 57.62
CA GLY A 14 1.82 -29.12 56.62
C GLY A 14 3.03 -28.36 56.13
N SER A 15 4.21 -28.90 56.30
CA SER A 15 5.51 -28.38 55.95
C SER A 15 5.54 -27.97 54.47
N THR A 16 5.66 -26.69 54.19
CA THR A 16 5.91 -26.18 52.86
C THR A 16 7.36 -26.45 52.48
N LEU A 17 7.60 -27.54 51.74
CA LEU A 17 8.77 -27.63 50.86
C LEU A 17 8.58 -26.59 49.76
N LEU A 18 9.27 -25.45 49.85
CA LEU A 18 9.51 -24.57 48.74
C LEU A 18 10.38 -25.31 47.71
N ALA A 19 9.72 -26.01 46.77
CA ALA A 19 10.37 -26.45 45.55
C ALA A 19 10.75 -25.15 44.78
N THR A 20 12.01 -24.81 44.83
CA THR A 20 12.61 -23.84 43.92
C THR A 20 12.40 -24.39 42.51
N LEU A 21 11.40 -23.86 41.79
CA LEU A 21 11.30 -24.05 40.32
C LEU A 21 12.62 -23.60 39.74
N PRO A 22 13.29 -24.40 38.90
CA PRO A 22 14.49 -23.94 38.24
C PRO A 22 14.11 -22.70 37.45
N SER A 23 14.84 -21.61 37.68
CA SER A 23 14.84 -20.43 36.80
C SER A 23 14.95 -20.96 35.39
N THR A 24 13.86 -20.87 34.62
CA THR A 24 13.89 -21.18 33.20
C THR A 24 15.03 -20.37 32.64
N ALA A 25 16.09 -21.04 32.20
CA ALA A 25 17.23 -20.44 31.54
C ALA A 25 16.65 -19.51 30.47
N ARG A 26 16.81 -18.21 30.64
CA ARG A 26 16.58 -17.25 29.54
C ARG A 26 17.49 -17.73 28.44
N GLY A 27 16.92 -18.40 27.43
CA GLY A 27 17.68 -18.83 26.26
C GLY A 27 18.48 -17.63 25.78
N VAL A 28 19.79 -17.81 25.62
CA VAL A 28 20.68 -16.77 25.10
C VAL A 28 20.16 -16.46 23.71
N ILE A 29 19.60 -15.25 23.54
CA ILE A 29 19.20 -14.76 22.23
C ILE A 29 20.49 -14.67 21.42
N PRO A 30 20.62 -15.39 20.28
CA PRO A 30 21.83 -15.31 19.46
C PRO A 30 22.13 -13.86 19.09
N ALA A 31 23.38 -13.47 19.14
CA ALA A 31 23.80 -12.18 18.60
C ALA A 31 23.34 -12.12 17.12
N SER A 32 22.59 -11.09 16.76
CA SER A 32 22.02 -10.93 15.42
C SER A 32 22.19 -9.47 15.01
N THR A 33 22.40 -9.26 13.72
CA THR A 33 22.47 -7.94 13.10
C THR A 33 21.14 -7.64 12.37
N ILE A 34 20.95 -6.39 11.95
CA ILE A 34 19.82 -6.03 11.07
C ILE A 34 19.95 -6.68 9.70
N ASP A 35 21.18 -6.97 9.26
CA ASP A 35 21.45 -7.62 7.97
C ASP A 35 21.04 -9.09 8.00
N ASP A 36 21.31 -9.82 9.11
CA ASP A 36 20.83 -11.20 9.29
C ASP A 36 19.30 -11.27 9.19
N VAL A 37 18.60 -10.30 9.81
CA VAL A 37 17.14 -10.23 9.75
C VAL A 37 16.65 -9.93 8.33
N ALA A 38 17.36 -9.07 7.59
CA ALA A 38 17.03 -8.76 6.21
C ALA A 38 17.25 -9.96 5.28
N ASP A 39 18.37 -10.66 5.40
CA ASP A 39 18.69 -11.85 4.60
C ASP A 39 17.69 -12.98 4.83
N GLU A 40 17.32 -13.23 6.09
CA GLU A 40 16.29 -14.22 6.41
C GLU A 40 14.93 -13.86 5.82
N TRP A 41 14.55 -12.58 5.85
CA TRP A 41 13.34 -12.11 5.20
C TRP A 41 13.37 -12.38 3.69
N LEU A 42 14.46 -12.03 3.01
CA LEU A 42 14.59 -12.23 1.56
C LEU A 42 14.47 -13.71 1.18
N ARG A 43 14.90 -14.63 2.05
CA ARG A 43 14.73 -16.08 1.84
C ARG A 43 13.29 -16.54 2.01
N LEU A 44 12.46 -15.80 2.75
CA LEU A 44 11.02 -16.04 2.87
C LEU A 44 10.21 -15.35 1.76
N SER A 45 10.77 -14.29 1.17
CA SER A 45 10.16 -13.49 0.09
C SER A 45 11.18 -13.22 -1.03
N PRO A 46 11.57 -14.27 -1.79
CA PRO A 46 12.64 -14.17 -2.81
C PRO A 46 12.35 -13.15 -3.91
N GLU A 47 11.07 -12.90 -4.21
CA GLU A 47 10.62 -11.89 -5.17
C GLU A 47 11.14 -10.51 -4.79
N ALA A 48 11.22 -10.18 -3.50
CA ALA A 48 11.71 -8.89 -3.02
C ALA A 48 13.19 -8.67 -3.38
N ALA A 49 14.03 -9.72 -3.33
CA ALA A 49 15.43 -9.62 -3.73
C ALA A 49 15.57 -9.27 -5.22
N THR A 50 14.73 -9.85 -6.07
CA THR A 50 14.71 -9.58 -7.51
C THR A 50 14.18 -8.19 -7.82
N SER A 51 13.07 -7.78 -7.21
CA SER A 51 12.52 -6.42 -7.41
C SER A 51 13.49 -5.32 -6.96
N LEU A 52 14.32 -5.58 -5.95
CA LEU A 52 15.40 -4.67 -5.52
C LEU A 52 16.67 -4.76 -6.38
N GLY A 53 16.80 -5.78 -7.23
CA GLY A 53 17.99 -6.03 -8.06
C GLY A 53 19.20 -6.53 -7.26
N ILE A 54 18.98 -7.15 -6.10
CA ILE A 54 20.05 -7.62 -5.19
C ILE A 54 20.16 -9.14 -5.13
N ASP A 55 19.44 -9.87 -5.96
CA ASP A 55 19.51 -11.32 -6.13
C ASP A 55 20.78 -11.76 -6.89
N THR A 56 21.93 -11.33 -6.37
CA THR A 56 23.28 -11.58 -6.92
C THR A 56 24.23 -12.03 -5.81
N GLY A 57 25.40 -12.53 -6.16
CA GLY A 57 26.39 -12.97 -5.17
C GLY A 57 25.84 -14.02 -4.21
N ALA A 58 25.83 -13.73 -2.91
CA ALA A 58 25.32 -14.63 -1.86
C ALA A 58 23.79 -14.86 -1.92
N LEU A 59 23.04 -14.03 -2.64
CA LEU A 59 21.60 -14.12 -2.81
C LEU A 59 21.18 -14.57 -4.23
N ALA A 60 22.14 -14.97 -5.07
CA ALA A 60 21.89 -15.35 -6.46
C ALA A 60 20.94 -16.55 -6.60
N ASP A 61 20.91 -17.44 -5.62
CA ASP A 61 20.01 -18.58 -5.55
C ASP A 61 18.54 -18.18 -5.44
N LEU A 62 18.24 -16.98 -4.95
CA LEU A 62 16.87 -16.47 -4.78
C LEU A 62 16.21 -16.12 -6.11
N ARG A 63 16.97 -15.87 -7.18
CA ARG A 63 16.43 -15.44 -8.48
C ARG A 63 15.42 -16.41 -9.08
N GLY A 64 15.58 -17.70 -8.85
CA GLY A 64 14.65 -18.75 -9.34
C GLY A 64 13.64 -19.25 -8.32
N GLN A 65 13.67 -18.70 -7.08
CA GLN A 65 12.78 -19.13 -6.00
C GLN A 65 11.54 -18.26 -5.91
N SER A 66 10.47 -18.82 -5.34
CA SER A 66 9.20 -18.11 -5.06
C SER A 66 8.77 -18.34 -3.63
N SER A 67 8.07 -17.36 -3.09
CA SER A 67 7.44 -17.43 -1.75
C SER A 67 6.42 -18.57 -1.67
N ASP A 68 6.27 -19.14 -0.48
CA ASP A 68 5.35 -20.24 -0.23
C ASP A 68 4.01 -19.72 0.31
N ALA A 69 3.00 -19.66 -0.57
CA ALA A 69 1.63 -19.21 -0.23
C ALA A 69 0.78 -20.28 0.48
N SER A 70 1.34 -21.47 0.78
CA SER A 70 0.62 -22.54 1.48
C SER A 70 0.37 -22.19 2.96
N PRO A 71 -0.58 -22.86 3.64
CA PRO A 71 -0.76 -22.71 5.08
C PRO A 71 0.53 -22.91 5.89
N ALA A 72 1.39 -23.85 5.47
CA ALA A 72 2.68 -24.10 6.12
C ALA A 72 3.68 -22.96 5.85
N GLY A 73 3.69 -22.39 4.65
CA GLY A 73 4.52 -21.23 4.30
C GLY A 73 4.16 -20.01 5.14
N VAL A 74 2.87 -19.69 5.22
CA VAL A 74 2.37 -18.59 6.06
C VAL A 74 2.71 -18.82 7.52
N ALA A 75 2.55 -20.05 8.05
CA ALA A 75 2.92 -20.37 9.42
C ALA A 75 4.43 -20.17 9.70
N ARG A 76 5.30 -20.48 8.71
CA ARG A 76 6.75 -20.20 8.82
C ARG A 76 7.03 -18.71 8.90
N VAL A 77 6.38 -17.89 8.05
CA VAL A 77 6.52 -16.41 8.10
C VAL A 77 6.07 -15.89 9.47
N HIS A 78 4.92 -16.33 9.98
CA HIS A 78 4.43 -15.94 11.31
C HIS A 78 5.40 -16.31 12.43
N ALA A 79 5.95 -17.54 12.40
CA ALA A 79 6.92 -18.00 13.39
C ALA A 79 8.21 -17.17 13.31
N TRP A 80 8.68 -16.89 12.11
CA TRP A 80 9.88 -16.08 11.89
C TRP A 80 9.70 -14.65 12.41
N VAL A 81 8.58 -13.97 12.10
CA VAL A 81 8.27 -12.62 12.62
C VAL A 81 8.30 -12.61 14.14
N ARG A 82 7.64 -13.61 14.80
CA ARG A 82 7.66 -13.70 16.26
C ARG A 82 9.07 -13.93 16.82
N GLY A 83 9.90 -14.72 16.13
CA GLY A 83 11.31 -14.97 16.50
C GLY A 83 12.22 -13.76 16.26
N ALA A 84 11.92 -12.93 15.27
CA ALA A 84 12.70 -11.71 14.99
C ALA A 84 12.46 -10.59 16.02
N ILE A 85 11.28 -10.52 16.65
CA ILE A 85 10.94 -9.50 17.65
C ILE A 85 11.96 -9.42 18.79
N PRO A 86 12.28 -10.49 19.55
CA PRO A 86 13.26 -10.41 20.63
C PRO A 86 14.68 -10.08 20.15
N ARG A 87 15.04 -10.49 18.92
CA ARG A 87 16.33 -10.16 18.31
C ARG A 87 16.42 -8.66 18.02
N LEU A 88 15.40 -8.07 17.42
CA LEU A 88 15.33 -6.62 17.17
C LEU A 88 15.33 -5.82 18.48
N GLN A 89 14.65 -6.32 19.53
CA GLN A 89 14.69 -5.69 20.84
C GLN A 89 16.11 -5.67 21.42
N ALA A 90 16.87 -6.76 21.25
CA ALA A 90 18.25 -6.87 21.70
C ALA A 90 19.16 -5.87 20.92
N ILE A 91 18.95 -5.72 19.60
CA ILE A 91 19.69 -4.74 18.78
C ILE A 91 19.41 -3.30 19.25
N VAL A 92 18.15 -2.96 19.51
CA VAL A 92 17.75 -1.62 19.99
C VAL A 92 18.39 -1.30 21.34
N ALA A 93 18.42 -2.26 22.27
CA ALA A 93 18.92 -2.09 23.62
C ALA A 93 20.45 -2.25 23.73
N GLY A 94 21.08 -2.98 22.81
CA GLY A 94 22.48 -3.37 22.85
C GLY A 94 23.46 -2.27 22.37
N PRO A 95 24.73 -2.59 22.23
CA PRO A 95 25.71 -1.75 21.55
C PRO A 95 25.40 -1.68 20.06
N GLY A 96 25.86 -0.63 19.37
CA GLY A 96 25.70 -0.46 17.92
C GLY A 96 25.50 0.99 17.53
N ASP A 97 25.60 1.26 16.24
CA ASP A 97 25.41 2.59 15.67
C ASP A 97 23.94 3.04 15.70
N ALA A 98 23.73 4.34 15.59
CA ALA A 98 22.40 4.94 15.69
C ALA A 98 21.47 4.54 14.52
N ALA A 99 22.03 4.32 13.32
CA ALA A 99 21.25 3.97 12.13
C ALA A 99 20.70 2.54 12.24
N SER A 100 21.54 1.57 12.65
CA SER A 100 21.15 0.19 12.90
C SER A 100 20.07 0.09 13.99
N LYS A 101 20.27 0.79 15.12
CA LYS A 101 19.26 0.82 16.20
C LYS A 101 17.94 1.44 15.76
N ARG A 102 17.99 2.52 15.00
CA ARG A 102 16.78 3.15 14.44
C ARG A 102 16.04 2.21 13.50
N THR A 103 16.76 1.56 12.58
CA THR A 103 16.21 0.57 11.65
C THR A 103 15.56 -0.59 12.40
N ALA A 104 16.24 -1.13 13.39
CA ALA A 104 15.70 -2.19 14.25
C ALA A 104 14.45 -1.76 15.01
N ASP A 105 14.37 -0.52 15.52
CA ASP A 105 13.20 0.00 16.22
C ASP A 105 11.99 0.17 15.28
N VAL A 106 12.21 0.62 14.04
CA VAL A 106 11.17 0.69 13.00
C VAL A 106 10.68 -0.70 12.62
N ALA A 107 11.59 -1.65 12.37
CA ALA A 107 11.25 -3.04 12.07
C ALA A 107 10.51 -3.72 13.23
N LEU A 108 10.93 -3.46 14.47
CA LEU A 108 10.26 -3.95 15.67
C LEU A 108 8.81 -3.47 15.77
N ALA A 109 8.55 -2.20 15.45
CA ALA A 109 7.19 -1.67 15.42
C ALA A 109 6.32 -2.36 14.34
N ALA A 110 6.88 -2.58 13.14
CA ALA A 110 6.22 -3.30 12.06
C ALA A 110 5.87 -4.74 12.47
N TYR A 111 6.84 -5.47 12.99
CA TYR A 111 6.68 -6.89 13.33
C TYR A 111 5.73 -7.10 14.51
N ARG A 112 5.71 -6.21 15.50
CA ARG A 112 4.71 -6.23 16.57
C ARG A 112 3.30 -6.04 16.04
N THR A 113 3.10 -5.06 15.17
CA THR A 113 1.79 -4.80 14.54
C THR A 113 1.32 -6.00 13.74
N SER A 114 2.23 -6.63 12.97
CA SER A 114 1.89 -7.86 12.22
C SER A 114 1.59 -9.03 13.15
N ALA A 115 2.38 -9.22 14.21
CA ALA A 115 2.18 -10.28 15.20
C ALA A 115 0.82 -10.16 15.90
N ASP A 116 0.32 -8.94 16.17
CA ASP A 116 -1.04 -8.71 16.67
C ASP A 116 -2.08 -9.20 15.65
N GLY A 117 -1.85 -8.99 14.35
CA GLY A 117 -2.73 -9.45 13.28
C GLY A 117 -2.79 -10.97 13.12
N PHE A 118 -1.73 -11.68 13.51
CA PHE A 118 -1.72 -13.15 13.48
C PHE A 118 -2.66 -13.80 14.49
N ALA A 119 -3.34 -13.00 15.33
CA ALA A 119 -4.45 -13.48 16.17
C ALA A 119 -5.71 -13.80 15.35
N PHE A 120 -5.83 -13.23 14.14
CA PHE A 120 -6.94 -13.51 13.22
C PHE A 120 -6.53 -14.64 12.28
N PRO A 121 -7.13 -15.85 12.39
CA PRO A 121 -6.65 -17.04 11.68
C PRO A 121 -7.19 -17.12 10.23
N TYR A 122 -7.27 -15.99 9.53
CA TYR A 122 -7.77 -15.88 8.15
C TYR A 122 -7.14 -14.69 7.41
N GLY A 123 -7.31 -14.67 6.10
CA GLY A 123 -6.82 -13.61 5.23
C GLY A 123 -5.30 -13.52 5.17
N ASP A 124 -4.79 -12.35 4.87
CA ASP A 124 -3.37 -12.03 4.79
C ASP A 124 -3.00 -10.84 5.69
N VAL A 125 -1.91 -11.00 6.42
CA VAL A 125 -1.28 -9.94 7.21
C VAL A 125 0.02 -9.55 6.54
N SER A 126 0.06 -8.38 5.93
CA SER A 126 1.31 -7.84 5.40
C SER A 126 2.18 -7.29 6.53
N ILE A 127 3.48 -7.47 6.41
CA ILE A 127 4.42 -6.91 7.37
C ILE A 127 4.48 -5.39 7.15
N ALA A 128 4.38 -4.65 8.26
CA ALA A 128 4.22 -3.20 8.32
C ALA A 128 2.85 -2.63 7.86
N GLY A 129 1.90 -3.46 7.45
CA GLY A 129 0.49 -3.05 7.31
C GLY A 129 0.08 -2.37 6.02
N TRP A 130 0.84 -2.52 4.92
CA TRP A 130 0.48 -1.89 3.64
C TRP A 130 -0.87 -2.36 3.10
N ARG A 131 -1.10 -3.69 3.06
CA ARG A 131 -2.31 -4.32 2.51
C ARG A 131 -2.71 -5.49 3.38
N ASN A 132 -3.38 -5.22 4.48
CA ASN A 132 -4.00 -6.27 5.27
C ASN A 132 -5.38 -6.59 4.68
N GLY A 133 -5.59 -7.82 4.27
CA GLY A 133 -6.86 -8.26 3.68
C GLY A 133 -7.47 -9.42 4.47
N PRO A 134 -8.79 -9.40 4.74
CA PRO A 134 -9.45 -10.53 5.38
C PRO A 134 -9.66 -11.72 4.44
N TYR A 135 -9.36 -11.56 3.17
CA TYR A 135 -9.53 -12.57 2.12
C TYR A 135 -8.19 -12.90 1.48
N VAL A 136 -7.93 -14.17 1.19
CA VAL A 136 -6.67 -14.62 0.57
C VAL A 136 -6.61 -14.22 -0.91
N VAL A 137 -7.73 -14.33 -1.62
CA VAL A 137 -7.85 -13.99 -3.05
C VAL A 137 -9.05 -13.09 -3.25
N ALA A 138 -8.84 -11.99 -3.95
CA ALA A 138 -9.87 -11.02 -4.30
C ALA A 138 -9.53 -10.34 -5.64
N GLN A 139 -10.37 -9.41 -6.12
CA GLN A 139 -10.19 -8.73 -7.41
C GLN A 139 -8.87 -7.94 -7.56
N ASN A 140 -8.16 -7.69 -6.49
CA ASN A 140 -6.92 -6.91 -6.46
C ASN A 140 -5.82 -7.53 -5.57
N MET A 141 -5.92 -8.80 -5.25
CA MET A 141 -4.93 -9.54 -4.46
C MET A 141 -4.98 -11.04 -4.75
N GLY A 142 -3.80 -11.68 -4.67
CA GLY A 142 -3.60 -13.09 -4.92
C GLY A 142 -2.58 -13.35 -6.02
N SER A 143 -1.96 -14.52 -5.99
CA SER A 143 -0.87 -14.88 -6.91
C SER A 143 -1.28 -14.90 -8.38
N TYR A 144 -2.60 -15.00 -8.66
CA TYR A 144 -3.11 -14.92 -10.03
C TYR A 144 -2.90 -13.54 -10.69
N LEU A 145 -2.70 -12.48 -9.89
CA LEU A 145 -2.35 -11.12 -10.33
C LEU A 145 -0.87 -10.80 -10.08
N ASP A 146 -0.37 -11.12 -8.89
CA ASP A 146 0.94 -10.65 -8.45
C ASP A 146 2.07 -11.37 -9.20
N THR A 147 1.95 -12.67 -9.47
CA THR A 147 2.98 -13.44 -10.17
C THR A 147 3.14 -13.03 -11.64
N PRO A 148 2.08 -12.89 -12.45
CA PRO A 148 2.20 -12.35 -13.81
C PRO A 148 2.84 -10.98 -13.87
N LYS A 149 2.39 -10.06 -13.00
CA LYS A 149 2.93 -8.70 -12.92
C LYS A 149 4.41 -8.68 -12.56
N PHE A 150 4.80 -9.49 -11.59
CA PHE A 150 6.20 -9.63 -11.16
C PHE A 150 7.09 -10.20 -12.28
N LEU A 151 6.64 -11.25 -12.95
CA LEU A 151 7.39 -11.88 -14.04
C LEU A 151 7.56 -10.93 -15.23
N ASP A 152 6.54 -10.15 -15.56
CA ASP A 152 6.62 -9.15 -16.63
C ASP A 152 7.41 -7.92 -16.23
N GLY A 153 7.13 -7.34 -15.07
CA GLY A 153 7.69 -6.05 -14.64
C GLY A 153 9.10 -6.14 -14.06
N ASP A 154 9.30 -7.05 -13.12
CA ASP A 154 10.46 -7.04 -12.22
C ASP A 154 11.52 -8.10 -12.55
N HIS A 155 11.11 -9.26 -13.09
CA HIS A 155 12.06 -10.33 -13.35
C HIS A 155 12.93 -10.01 -14.56
N PRO A 156 14.28 -9.86 -14.40
CA PRO A 156 15.17 -9.57 -15.51
C PRO A 156 15.44 -10.83 -16.33
N VAL A 157 15.61 -10.69 -17.66
CA VAL A 157 16.06 -11.76 -18.54
C VAL A 157 17.13 -11.20 -19.47
N LYS A 158 18.39 -11.29 -19.05
CA LYS A 158 19.57 -10.83 -19.80
C LYS A 158 20.50 -11.97 -20.22
N THR A 159 20.41 -13.09 -19.52
CA THR A 159 21.26 -14.27 -19.70
C THR A 159 20.42 -15.54 -19.75
N THR A 160 21.03 -16.67 -20.19
CA THR A 160 20.42 -18.00 -20.12
C THR A 160 20.03 -18.36 -18.68
N ALA A 161 20.85 -18.00 -17.70
CA ALA A 161 20.55 -18.25 -16.28
C ALA A 161 19.32 -17.47 -15.81
N ASP A 162 19.12 -16.24 -16.26
CA ASP A 162 17.92 -15.47 -15.95
C ASP A 162 16.67 -16.09 -16.57
N ALA A 163 16.77 -16.57 -17.83
CA ALA A 163 15.66 -17.26 -18.49
C ALA A 163 15.30 -18.57 -17.78
N GLU A 164 16.30 -19.35 -17.32
CA GLU A 164 16.06 -20.53 -16.49
C GLU A 164 15.39 -20.18 -15.15
N ALA A 165 15.82 -19.11 -14.49
CA ALA A 165 15.21 -18.64 -13.26
C ALA A 165 13.75 -18.20 -13.45
N TYR A 166 13.45 -17.53 -14.57
CA TYR A 166 12.08 -17.21 -14.96
C TYR A 166 11.22 -18.46 -15.12
N ILE A 167 11.72 -19.46 -15.87
CA ILE A 167 11.05 -20.76 -16.06
C ILE A 167 10.83 -21.47 -14.71
N ALA A 168 11.82 -21.44 -13.80
CA ALA A 168 11.69 -22.04 -12.48
C ALA A 168 10.55 -21.40 -11.66
N ARG A 169 10.44 -20.07 -11.66
CA ARG A 169 9.35 -19.34 -11.00
C ARG A 169 7.99 -19.62 -11.64
N LEU A 170 7.94 -19.65 -12.96
CA LEU A 170 6.72 -20.02 -13.69
C LEU A 170 6.25 -21.43 -13.33
N ALA A 171 7.20 -22.38 -13.19
CA ALA A 171 6.91 -23.75 -12.77
C ALA A 171 6.52 -23.88 -11.29
N ALA A 172 6.93 -22.94 -10.44
CA ALA A 172 6.55 -22.88 -9.02
C ALA A 172 5.15 -22.26 -8.78
N TRP A 173 4.67 -21.44 -9.70
CA TRP A 173 3.40 -20.71 -9.55
C TRP A 173 2.17 -21.58 -9.30
N PRO A 174 1.98 -22.76 -9.94
CA PRO A 174 0.88 -23.65 -9.59
C PRO A 174 0.82 -24.02 -8.09
N LYS A 175 1.96 -24.12 -7.42
CA LYS A 175 2.02 -24.39 -5.97
C LYS A 175 1.54 -23.18 -5.14
N GLN A 176 1.82 -21.95 -5.58
CA GLN A 176 1.30 -20.75 -4.93
C GLN A 176 -0.23 -20.71 -5.05
N LEU A 177 -0.79 -20.92 -6.25
CA LEU A 177 -2.23 -20.98 -6.49
C LEU A 177 -2.92 -22.09 -5.67
N ASP A 178 -2.33 -23.29 -5.60
CA ASP A 178 -2.86 -24.39 -4.80
C ASP A 178 -2.75 -24.11 -3.29
N GLY A 179 -1.67 -23.44 -2.86
CA GLY A 179 -1.48 -23.00 -1.48
C GLY A 179 -2.57 -22.01 -1.04
N GLU A 180 -2.84 -20.99 -1.87
CA GLU A 180 -3.94 -20.05 -1.66
C GLU A 180 -5.29 -20.77 -1.67
N THR A 181 -5.50 -21.73 -2.57
CA THR A 181 -6.73 -22.53 -2.65
C THR A 181 -6.96 -23.34 -1.36
N ALA A 182 -5.90 -23.88 -0.78
CA ALA A 182 -5.98 -24.58 0.51
C ALA A 182 -6.38 -23.62 1.65
N ARG A 183 -5.86 -22.38 1.63
CA ARG A 183 -6.23 -21.33 2.59
C ARG A 183 -7.68 -20.87 2.39
N LEU A 184 -8.14 -20.68 1.16
CA LEU A 184 -9.54 -20.38 0.86
C LEU A 184 -10.48 -21.45 1.43
N LYS A 185 -10.17 -22.74 1.26
CA LYS A 185 -10.95 -23.85 1.86
C LYS A 185 -11.01 -23.77 3.37
N ALA A 186 -9.88 -23.47 4.01
CA ALA A 186 -9.82 -23.30 5.46
C ALA A 186 -10.62 -22.09 5.93
N ASP A 187 -10.55 -20.97 5.22
CA ASP A 187 -11.28 -19.74 5.50
C ASP A 187 -12.79 -19.94 5.32
N ARG A 188 -13.21 -20.65 4.27
CA ARG A 188 -14.61 -21.05 4.09
C ARG A 188 -15.13 -21.86 5.28
N GLY A 189 -14.32 -22.80 5.77
CA GLY A 189 -14.66 -23.60 6.96
C GLY A 189 -14.83 -22.76 8.23
N ARG A 190 -14.26 -21.55 8.28
CA ARG A 190 -14.41 -20.57 9.38
C ARG A 190 -15.54 -19.57 9.16
N GLY A 191 -16.24 -19.62 8.02
CA GLY A 191 -17.25 -18.64 7.64
C GLY A 191 -16.67 -17.34 7.06
N VAL A 192 -15.40 -17.33 6.67
CA VAL A 192 -14.76 -16.18 6.02
C VAL A 192 -15.01 -16.25 4.52
N ILE A 193 -16.04 -15.51 4.09
CA ILE A 193 -16.50 -15.46 2.70
C ILE A 193 -16.49 -13.99 2.24
N ALA A 194 -15.85 -13.71 1.13
CA ALA A 194 -15.88 -12.38 0.53
C ALA A 194 -17.32 -12.02 0.06
N PRO A 195 -17.66 -10.72 -0.03
CA PRO A 195 -18.93 -10.30 -0.61
C PRO A 195 -19.14 -10.86 -2.01
N ASP A 196 -20.40 -11.09 -2.38
CA ASP A 196 -20.77 -11.66 -3.69
C ASP A 196 -20.22 -10.85 -4.87
N PHE A 197 -20.34 -9.52 -4.83
CA PHE A 197 -19.84 -8.63 -5.88
C PHE A 197 -18.29 -8.64 -5.98
N ILE A 198 -17.58 -8.93 -4.89
CA ILE A 198 -16.11 -9.11 -4.89
C ILE A 198 -15.76 -10.43 -5.59
N LEU A 199 -16.47 -11.51 -5.25
CA LEU A 199 -16.25 -12.81 -5.88
C LEU A 199 -16.61 -12.80 -7.38
N ASP A 200 -17.68 -12.11 -7.77
CA ASP A 200 -18.05 -11.94 -9.18
C ASP A 200 -16.95 -11.23 -9.97
N LYS A 201 -16.38 -10.14 -9.42
CA LYS A 201 -15.26 -9.43 -10.04
C LYS A 201 -14.00 -10.30 -10.10
N THR A 202 -13.69 -11.01 -9.03
CA THR A 202 -12.51 -11.89 -8.95
C THR A 202 -12.61 -13.01 -9.98
N LEU A 203 -13.74 -13.71 -10.02
CA LEU A 203 -13.99 -14.77 -10.98
C LEU A 203 -13.99 -14.25 -12.42
N GLY A 204 -14.54 -13.04 -12.65
CA GLY A 204 -14.51 -12.38 -13.95
C GLY A 204 -13.09 -12.08 -14.42
N ALA A 205 -12.24 -11.53 -13.56
CA ALA A 205 -10.84 -11.25 -13.88
C ALA A 205 -10.05 -12.54 -14.16
N MET A 206 -10.23 -13.56 -13.32
CA MET A 206 -9.58 -14.86 -13.53
C MET A 206 -10.06 -15.54 -14.83
N ALA A 207 -11.34 -15.41 -15.19
CA ALA A 207 -11.88 -15.98 -16.41
C ALA A 207 -11.29 -15.33 -17.66
N LEU A 208 -10.99 -14.04 -17.65
CA LEU A 208 -10.28 -13.36 -18.74
C LEU A 208 -8.90 -13.97 -18.96
N THR A 209 -8.09 -14.05 -17.91
CA THR A 209 -6.77 -14.68 -17.97
C THR A 209 -6.87 -16.15 -18.39
N ARG A 210 -7.80 -16.92 -17.80
CA ARG A 210 -7.96 -18.35 -18.09
C ARG A 210 -8.44 -18.61 -19.53
N GLY A 211 -9.17 -17.67 -20.13
CA GLY A 211 -9.68 -17.75 -21.51
C GLY A 211 -8.63 -17.51 -22.59
N GLU A 212 -7.46 -16.97 -22.24
CA GLU A 212 -6.37 -16.76 -23.20
C GLU A 212 -5.72 -18.09 -23.60
N ALA A 213 -5.26 -18.19 -24.85
CA ALA A 213 -4.41 -19.30 -25.27
C ALA A 213 -3.07 -19.21 -24.53
N PRO A 214 -2.47 -20.33 -24.06
CA PRO A 214 -1.21 -20.32 -23.31
C PRO A 214 -0.10 -19.49 -23.96
N ALA A 215 0.08 -19.60 -25.27
CA ALA A 215 1.09 -18.86 -26.03
C ALA A 215 0.85 -17.34 -26.06
N GLN A 216 -0.35 -16.86 -25.78
CA GLN A 216 -0.72 -15.43 -25.80
C GLN A 216 -0.67 -14.79 -24.42
N MET A 217 -0.56 -15.59 -23.37
CA MET A 217 -0.56 -15.06 -22.01
C MET A 217 0.65 -14.14 -21.76
N LEU A 218 0.42 -13.04 -21.02
CA LEU A 218 1.40 -11.98 -20.75
C LEU A 218 2.79 -12.54 -20.37
N PHE A 219 2.85 -13.46 -19.43
CA PHE A 219 4.12 -14.01 -18.90
C PHE A 219 4.83 -14.95 -19.89
N VAL A 220 4.15 -15.52 -20.90
CA VAL A 220 4.76 -16.27 -21.99
C VAL A 220 5.30 -15.31 -23.05
N THR A 221 4.50 -14.33 -23.47
CA THR A 221 4.90 -13.32 -24.46
C THR A 221 6.01 -12.40 -23.91
N SER A 222 5.97 -12.07 -22.62
CA SER A 222 7.02 -11.30 -21.94
C SER A 222 8.35 -12.05 -21.95
N LEU A 223 8.36 -13.35 -21.60
CA LEU A 223 9.58 -14.16 -21.67
C LEU A 223 10.10 -14.24 -23.10
N ALA A 224 9.24 -14.51 -24.08
CA ALA A 224 9.62 -14.56 -25.49
C ALA A 224 10.30 -13.27 -25.95
N LYS A 225 9.74 -12.11 -25.56
CA LYS A 225 10.29 -10.78 -25.86
C LYS A 225 11.61 -10.53 -25.14
N LYS A 226 11.68 -10.80 -23.83
CA LYS A 226 12.88 -10.55 -23.01
C LYS A 226 14.04 -11.47 -23.40
N ALA A 227 13.75 -12.71 -23.79
CA ALA A 227 14.73 -13.70 -24.18
C ALA A 227 15.08 -13.67 -25.69
N ALA A 228 14.58 -12.70 -26.45
CA ALA A 228 14.92 -12.55 -27.87
C ALA A 228 16.43 -12.39 -28.04
N GLY A 229 17.09 -13.36 -28.66
CA GLY A 229 18.56 -13.39 -28.81
C GLY A 229 19.28 -14.24 -27.74
N ILE A 230 18.59 -14.81 -26.76
CA ILE A 230 19.15 -15.82 -25.84
C ILE A 230 18.82 -17.21 -26.40
N PRO A 231 19.79 -18.05 -26.70
CA PRO A 231 19.55 -19.39 -27.23
C PRO A 231 18.69 -20.24 -26.30
N GLY A 232 17.67 -20.89 -26.84
CA GLY A 232 16.77 -21.79 -26.11
C GLY A 232 15.32 -21.72 -26.61
N ASP A 233 14.52 -22.71 -26.23
CA ASP A 233 13.08 -22.80 -26.56
C ASP A 233 12.17 -22.21 -25.49
N TRP A 234 12.53 -21.03 -24.97
CA TRP A 234 11.95 -20.40 -23.78
C TRP A 234 10.42 -20.24 -23.83
N ALA A 235 9.91 -19.73 -24.94
CA ALA A 235 8.47 -19.54 -25.14
C ALA A 235 7.72 -20.88 -25.13
N ALA A 236 8.23 -21.89 -25.84
CA ALA A 236 7.62 -23.22 -25.89
C ALA A 236 7.67 -23.94 -24.53
N ARG A 237 8.75 -23.74 -23.75
CA ARG A 237 8.84 -24.24 -22.36
C ARG A 237 7.82 -23.58 -21.46
N ALA A 238 7.73 -22.25 -21.52
CA ALA A 238 6.74 -21.49 -20.75
C ALA A 238 5.30 -21.91 -21.10
N GLU A 239 4.99 -22.03 -22.39
CA GLU A 239 3.68 -22.48 -22.87
C GLU A 239 3.30 -23.86 -22.31
N ARG A 240 4.23 -24.84 -22.35
CA ARG A 240 4.01 -26.18 -21.78
C ARG A 240 3.71 -26.12 -20.27
N ILE A 241 4.47 -25.32 -19.50
CA ILE A 241 4.27 -25.17 -18.06
C ILE A 241 2.88 -24.55 -17.78
N VAL A 242 2.52 -23.55 -18.56
CA VAL A 242 1.21 -22.89 -18.44
C VAL A 242 0.08 -23.88 -18.70
N ALA A 243 0.13 -24.57 -19.83
CA ALA A 243 -0.92 -25.50 -20.23
C ALA A 243 -1.09 -26.68 -19.25
N SER A 244 0.01 -27.26 -18.76
CA SER A 244 -0.02 -28.44 -17.91
C SER A 244 -0.06 -28.16 -16.40
N GLY A 245 0.31 -26.95 -15.94
CA GLY A 245 0.43 -26.60 -14.55
C GLY A 245 -0.45 -25.42 -14.13
N VAL A 246 -0.20 -24.25 -14.72
CA VAL A 246 -0.85 -23.00 -14.29
C VAL A 246 -2.36 -23.02 -14.55
N MET A 247 -2.77 -23.38 -15.79
CA MET A 247 -4.20 -23.41 -16.14
C MET A 247 -4.99 -24.38 -15.25
N PRO A 248 -4.56 -25.62 -15.01
CA PRO A 248 -5.25 -26.51 -14.07
C PRO A 248 -5.29 -26.01 -12.63
N ALA A 249 -4.27 -25.28 -12.16
CA ALA A 249 -4.26 -24.69 -10.83
C ALA A 249 -5.24 -23.52 -10.74
N LEU A 250 -5.30 -22.67 -11.75
CA LEU A 250 -6.34 -21.62 -11.86
C LEU A 250 -7.76 -22.22 -11.86
N ASP A 251 -7.97 -23.32 -12.60
CA ASP A 251 -9.28 -24.01 -12.63
C ASP A 251 -9.67 -24.50 -11.22
N ARG A 252 -8.73 -25.06 -10.45
CA ARG A 252 -8.99 -25.47 -9.05
C ARG A 252 -9.30 -24.30 -8.13
N GLN A 253 -8.59 -23.20 -8.26
CA GLN A 253 -8.82 -22.00 -7.46
C GLN A 253 -10.17 -21.37 -7.81
N MET A 254 -10.49 -21.24 -9.09
CA MET A 254 -11.79 -20.76 -9.56
C MET A 254 -12.95 -21.66 -9.11
N ALA A 255 -12.75 -22.99 -9.09
CA ALA A 255 -13.75 -23.92 -8.57
C ALA A 255 -14.05 -23.68 -7.09
N GLU A 256 -13.02 -23.46 -6.26
CA GLU A 256 -13.22 -23.11 -4.84
C GLU A 256 -13.89 -21.75 -4.66
N LEU A 257 -13.50 -20.73 -5.44
CA LEU A 257 -14.15 -19.42 -5.41
C LEU A 257 -15.62 -19.47 -5.84
N LYS A 258 -15.99 -20.36 -6.77
CA LYS A 258 -17.40 -20.61 -7.13
C LYS A 258 -18.17 -21.21 -5.96
N VAL A 259 -17.56 -22.11 -5.15
CA VAL A 259 -18.18 -22.58 -3.92
C VAL A 259 -18.37 -21.44 -2.93
N HIS A 260 -17.36 -20.58 -2.71
CA HIS A 260 -17.51 -19.36 -1.91
C HIS A 260 -18.68 -18.50 -2.41
N ARG A 261 -18.82 -18.34 -3.74
CA ARG A 261 -19.88 -17.51 -4.36
C ARG A 261 -21.28 -18.01 -4.01
N THR A 262 -21.48 -19.32 -3.90
CA THR A 262 -22.80 -19.88 -3.50
C THR A 262 -23.18 -19.56 -2.06
N LEU A 263 -22.21 -19.24 -1.20
CA LEU A 263 -22.37 -18.92 0.22
C LEU A 263 -22.33 -17.41 0.50
N ALA A 264 -21.94 -16.63 -0.51
CA ALA A 264 -21.68 -15.20 -0.35
C ALA A 264 -22.95 -14.39 -0.17
N LYS A 265 -22.82 -13.30 0.59
CA LYS A 265 -23.83 -12.27 0.84
C LYS A 265 -23.30 -10.91 0.40
N PRO A 266 -24.17 -9.89 0.21
CA PRO A 266 -23.75 -8.56 -0.21
C PRO A 266 -23.12 -7.71 0.92
N ASP A 267 -22.96 -8.26 2.11
CA ASP A 267 -22.39 -7.55 3.26
C ASP A 267 -20.95 -7.12 2.98
N ALA A 268 -20.71 -5.81 2.92
CA ALA A 268 -19.46 -5.22 2.45
C ALA A 268 -18.37 -5.14 3.53
N GLY A 269 -18.76 -5.01 4.81
CA GLY A 269 -17.83 -4.70 5.90
C GLY A 269 -17.18 -5.93 6.53
N ALA A 270 -16.03 -5.71 7.16
CA ALA A 270 -15.31 -6.74 7.91
C ALA A 270 -16.09 -7.22 9.16
N TRP A 271 -17.01 -6.42 9.69
CA TRP A 271 -17.84 -6.75 10.86
C TRP A 271 -18.60 -8.06 10.75
N LYS A 272 -18.87 -8.56 9.53
CA LYS A 272 -19.53 -9.84 9.28
C LYS A 272 -18.63 -11.07 9.53
N LEU A 273 -17.33 -10.86 9.66
CA LEU A 273 -16.32 -11.92 9.81
C LEU A 273 -16.15 -12.33 11.29
N PRO A 274 -15.59 -13.51 11.58
CA PRO A 274 -15.24 -13.88 12.94
C PRO A 274 -14.35 -12.81 13.59
N GLN A 275 -14.74 -12.27 14.73
CA GLN A 275 -14.08 -11.15 15.42
C GLN A 275 -13.91 -9.91 14.53
N GLY A 276 -14.83 -9.66 13.59
CA GLY A 276 -14.71 -8.66 12.53
C GLY A 276 -14.49 -7.23 13.03
N ASP A 277 -15.15 -6.82 14.12
CA ASP A 277 -14.94 -5.48 14.71
C ASP A 277 -13.52 -5.34 15.29
N ALA A 278 -13.00 -6.39 15.95
CA ALA A 278 -11.62 -6.42 16.46
C ALA A 278 -10.60 -6.46 15.32
N TYR A 279 -10.89 -7.23 14.27
CA TYR A 279 -10.09 -7.26 13.05
C TYR A 279 -9.99 -5.86 12.41
N TYR A 280 -11.13 -5.18 12.27
CA TYR A 280 -11.13 -3.83 11.67
C TYR A 280 -10.36 -2.82 12.54
N ALA A 281 -10.54 -2.85 13.85
CA ALA A 281 -9.79 -1.99 14.77
C ALA A 281 -8.27 -2.22 14.66
N TRP A 282 -7.84 -3.47 14.53
CA TRP A 282 -6.44 -3.80 14.26
C TRP A 282 -5.98 -3.31 12.88
N ALA A 283 -6.75 -3.60 11.82
CA ALA A 283 -6.39 -3.23 10.44
C ALA A 283 -6.28 -1.71 10.27
N LEU A 284 -7.21 -0.94 10.86
CA LEU A 284 -7.16 0.52 10.88
C LEU A 284 -5.91 1.03 11.59
N ARG A 285 -5.58 0.47 12.77
CA ARG A 285 -4.34 0.80 13.50
C ARG A 285 -3.10 0.46 12.71
N ALA A 286 -3.07 -0.70 12.06
CA ALA A 286 -1.94 -1.14 11.24
C ALA A 286 -1.74 -0.21 10.02
N ALA A 287 -2.82 0.17 9.35
CA ALA A 287 -2.77 1.04 8.18
C ALA A 287 -2.44 2.49 8.53
N THR A 288 -2.99 3.02 9.63
CA THR A 288 -2.79 4.42 10.04
C THR A 288 -1.58 4.62 10.94
N THR A 289 -1.07 3.57 11.57
CA THR A 289 -0.04 3.61 12.62
C THR A 289 -0.37 4.55 13.78
N THR A 290 -1.67 4.81 14.02
CA THR A 290 -2.19 5.63 15.11
C THR A 290 -3.10 4.81 16.03
N ARG A 291 -3.52 5.43 17.14
CA ARG A 291 -4.50 4.85 18.07
C ARG A 291 -5.90 5.42 17.89
N MET A 292 -6.14 6.15 16.80
CA MET A 292 -7.47 6.69 16.51
C MET A 292 -8.48 5.55 16.36
N THR A 293 -9.61 5.72 17.01
CA THR A 293 -10.75 4.83 16.87
C THR A 293 -11.46 5.03 15.52
N PRO A 294 -12.23 4.07 15.03
CA PRO A 294 -13.05 4.26 13.84
C PRO A 294 -13.97 5.49 13.90
N GLU A 295 -14.53 5.76 15.09
CA GLU A 295 -15.38 6.94 15.33
C GLU A 295 -14.62 8.25 15.14
N GLU A 296 -13.42 8.35 15.72
CA GLU A 296 -12.56 9.54 15.59
C GLU A 296 -12.12 9.75 14.14
N VAL A 297 -11.75 8.68 13.43
CA VAL A 297 -11.38 8.76 12.01
C VAL A 297 -12.57 9.19 11.16
N HIS A 298 -13.77 8.65 11.43
CA HIS A 298 -14.99 9.02 10.70
C HIS A 298 -15.36 10.50 10.91
N ALA A 299 -15.38 10.95 12.16
CA ALA A 299 -15.71 12.33 12.52
C ALA A 299 -14.71 13.31 11.91
N GLU A 300 -13.41 12.99 11.97
CA GLU A 300 -12.36 13.81 11.37
C GLU A 300 -12.47 13.84 9.85
N GLY A 301 -12.82 12.71 9.21
CA GLY A 301 -13.09 12.64 7.78
C GLY A 301 -14.22 13.58 7.35
N LEU A 302 -15.35 13.56 8.06
CA LEU A 302 -16.49 14.46 7.80
C LEU A 302 -16.10 15.93 8.00
N ARG A 303 -15.40 16.24 9.07
CA ARG A 303 -14.96 17.60 9.38
C ARG A 303 -14.05 18.16 8.29
N GLN A 304 -13.01 17.41 7.92
CA GLN A 304 -12.06 17.84 6.90
C GLN A 304 -12.71 17.95 5.51
N HIS A 305 -13.54 16.98 5.14
CA HIS A 305 -14.28 17.03 3.89
C HIS A 305 -15.14 18.31 3.78
N ALA A 306 -15.87 18.65 4.84
CA ALA A 306 -16.65 19.89 4.89
C ALA A 306 -15.78 21.15 4.79
N ASP A 307 -14.59 21.15 5.41
CA ASP A 307 -13.62 22.24 5.32
C ASP A 307 -13.12 22.43 3.88
N TYR A 308 -12.73 21.36 3.20
CA TYR A 308 -12.29 21.44 1.80
C TYR A 308 -13.42 21.88 0.87
N HIS A 309 -14.62 21.37 1.07
CA HIS A 309 -15.78 21.81 0.29
C HIS A 309 -16.10 23.30 0.45
N ARG A 310 -15.95 23.88 1.66
CA ARG A 310 -16.09 25.34 1.85
C ARG A 310 -15.04 26.12 1.06
N GLN A 311 -13.79 25.67 1.05
CA GLN A 311 -12.72 26.31 0.29
C GLN A 311 -12.96 26.19 -1.23
N MET A 312 -13.37 24.99 -1.70
CA MET A 312 -13.71 24.75 -3.10
C MET A 312 -14.90 25.59 -3.54
N ASP A 313 -15.93 25.74 -2.67
CA ASP A 313 -17.10 26.55 -2.93
C ASP A 313 -16.74 28.01 -3.24
N ALA A 314 -15.88 28.61 -2.43
CA ALA A 314 -15.41 29.98 -2.65
C ALA A 314 -14.69 30.15 -4.01
N ILE A 315 -13.86 29.19 -4.41
CA ILE A 315 -13.18 29.25 -5.70
C ILE A 315 -14.17 29.04 -6.85
N LEU A 316 -15.06 28.05 -6.74
CA LEU A 316 -16.08 27.79 -7.76
C LEU A 316 -16.98 29.01 -8.00
N GLN A 317 -17.40 29.68 -6.92
CA GLN A 317 -18.16 30.93 -7.01
C GLN A 317 -17.37 32.03 -7.74
N SER A 318 -16.08 32.19 -7.41
CA SER A 318 -15.20 33.16 -8.11
C SER A 318 -14.99 32.86 -9.60
N MET A 319 -15.26 31.60 -10.02
CA MET A 319 -15.22 31.16 -11.42
C MET A 319 -16.58 31.27 -12.12
N GLY A 320 -17.63 31.79 -11.44
CA GLY A 320 -18.98 31.89 -11.96
C GLY A 320 -19.82 30.62 -11.84
N LEU A 321 -19.30 29.59 -11.19
CA LEU A 321 -19.99 28.32 -10.95
C LEU A 321 -20.74 28.38 -9.60
N THR A 322 -21.95 28.95 -9.59
CA THR A 322 -22.68 29.31 -8.35
C THR A 322 -23.83 28.36 -8.01
N GLN A 323 -24.29 27.49 -8.92
CA GLN A 323 -25.50 26.70 -8.75
C GLN A 323 -25.20 25.23 -8.46
N GLY A 324 -25.90 24.66 -7.48
CA GLY A 324 -25.80 23.27 -7.09
C GLY A 324 -24.72 22.98 -6.02
N SER A 325 -24.61 21.71 -5.61
CA SER A 325 -23.58 21.26 -4.66
C SER A 325 -22.17 21.42 -5.24
N VAL A 326 -21.14 21.44 -4.36
CA VAL A 326 -19.73 21.45 -4.78
C VAL A 326 -19.45 20.28 -5.73
N GLY A 327 -19.89 19.07 -5.38
CA GLY A 327 -19.72 17.88 -6.24
C GLY A 327 -20.41 18.04 -7.61
N ALA A 328 -21.61 18.60 -7.67
CA ALA A 328 -22.31 18.84 -8.94
C ALA A 328 -21.55 19.83 -9.84
N ARG A 329 -21.00 20.90 -9.24
CA ARG A 329 -20.21 21.92 -9.96
C ARG A 329 -18.85 21.36 -10.42
N MET A 330 -18.19 20.53 -9.61
CA MET A 330 -16.97 19.81 -10.02
C MET A 330 -17.25 18.85 -11.18
N ARG A 331 -18.38 18.13 -11.16
CA ARG A 331 -18.82 17.26 -12.27
C ARG A 331 -19.06 18.04 -13.57
N ALA A 332 -19.56 19.26 -13.47
CA ALA A 332 -19.68 20.15 -14.64
C ALA A 332 -18.31 20.63 -15.13
N LEU A 333 -17.41 20.99 -14.21
CA LEU A 333 -16.05 21.42 -14.55
C LEU A 333 -15.23 20.31 -15.24
N ASN A 334 -15.44 19.05 -14.86
CA ASN A 334 -14.81 17.88 -15.52
C ASN A 334 -15.11 17.80 -17.04
N LYS A 335 -16.20 18.41 -17.49
CA LYS A 335 -16.64 18.40 -18.88
C LYS A 335 -16.31 19.71 -19.62
N ASP A 336 -15.69 20.66 -18.96
CA ASP A 336 -15.34 21.96 -19.55
C ASP A 336 -14.19 21.78 -20.56
N PRO A 337 -14.38 22.16 -21.85
CA PRO A 337 -13.35 21.99 -22.89
C PRO A 337 -12.03 22.66 -22.59
N ARG A 338 -12.00 23.70 -21.75
CA ARG A 338 -10.77 24.38 -21.34
C ARG A 338 -9.83 23.43 -20.59
N PHE A 339 -10.38 22.48 -19.84
CA PHE A 339 -9.64 21.60 -18.95
C PHE A 339 -9.55 20.15 -19.44
N THR A 340 -10.25 19.77 -20.49
CA THR A 340 -10.19 18.43 -21.05
C THR A 340 -9.02 18.27 -22.05
N PHE A 341 -8.64 17.04 -22.30
CA PHE A 341 -7.71 16.66 -23.37
C PHE A 341 -8.49 16.13 -24.58
N ALA A 342 -7.82 16.06 -25.73
CA ALA A 342 -8.43 15.46 -26.92
C ALA A 342 -8.76 13.97 -26.68
N ALA A 343 -9.68 13.43 -27.46
CA ALA A 343 -10.00 12.00 -27.43
C ALA A 343 -8.87 11.18 -28.09
N GLY A 344 -8.84 9.87 -27.77
CA GLY A 344 -7.97 8.91 -28.43
C GLY A 344 -6.46 9.11 -28.17
N ASP A 345 -5.62 8.72 -29.12
CA ASP A 345 -4.17 8.72 -28.96
C ASP A 345 -3.58 10.13 -28.89
N THR A 346 -4.20 11.09 -29.55
CA THR A 346 -3.81 12.51 -29.43
C THR A 346 -3.93 12.98 -27.97
N GLY A 347 -5.04 12.69 -27.30
CA GLY A 347 -5.23 13.07 -25.91
C GLY A 347 -4.27 12.33 -24.98
N ARG A 348 -4.01 11.03 -25.23
CA ARG A 348 -3.01 10.27 -24.48
C ARG A 348 -1.62 10.90 -24.56
N ALA A 349 -1.18 11.28 -25.76
CA ALA A 349 0.10 11.96 -25.95
C ALA A 349 0.14 13.31 -25.24
N GLN A 350 -0.95 14.11 -25.35
CA GLN A 350 -1.06 15.40 -24.65
C GLN A 350 -0.94 15.24 -23.12
N ILE A 351 -1.56 14.21 -22.53
CA ILE A 351 -1.50 13.94 -21.09
C ILE A 351 -0.05 13.64 -20.67
N LEU A 352 0.65 12.77 -21.38
CA LEU A 352 2.04 12.43 -21.06
C LEU A 352 2.94 13.68 -21.10
N THR A 353 2.88 14.46 -22.18
CA THR A 353 3.63 15.71 -22.30
C THR A 353 3.26 16.73 -21.22
N PHE A 354 1.97 16.81 -20.85
CA PHE A 354 1.53 17.69 -19.79
C PHE A 354 2.14 17.32 -18.43
N ILE A 355 2.18 16.04 -18.09
CA ILE A 355 2.78 15.52 -16.84
C ILE A 355 4.29 15.82 -16.83
N GLU A 356 5.01 15.55 -17.93
CA GLU A 356 6.44 15.86 -18.07
C GLU A 356 6.71 17.35 -17.86
N GLY A 357 5.85 18.21 -18.39
CA GLY A 357 5.91 19.66 -18.18
C GLY A 357 5.74 20.04 -16.71
N ARG A 358 4.85 19.38 -15.94
CA ARG A 358 4.68 19.65 -14.50
C ARG A 358 5.88 19.19 -13.67
N ILE A 359 6.50 18.07 -14.03
CA ILE A 359 7.74 17.59 -13.41
C ILE A 359 8.89 18.58 -13.68
N ALA A 360 9.01 19.09 -14.90
CA ALA A 360 10.03 20.07 -15.26
C ALA A 360 9.84 21.40 -14.52
N ASP A 361 8.59 21.86 -14.33
CA ASP A 361 8.25 23.11 -13.65
C ASP A 361 8.54 23.06 -12.13
N ILE A 362 8.23 21.97 -11.44
CA ILE A 362 8.43 21.86 -9.99
C ILE A 362 9.90 21.65 -9.61
N ARG A 363 10.71 21.00 -10.46
CA ARG A 363 12.10 20.63 -10.16
C ARG A 363 12.98 21.80 -9.69
N PRO A 364 13.03 22.97 -10.36
CA PRO A 364 13.86 24.10 -9.93
C PRO A 364 13.38 24.74 -8.62
N ARG A 365 12.16 24.44 -8.16
CA ARG A 365 11.58 24.96 -6.91
C ARG A 365 11.94 24.12 -5.70
N LEU A 366 12.34 22.85 -5.87
CA LEU A 366 12.61 21.92 -4.75
C LEU A 366 13.69 22.41 -3.77
N PRO A 367 14.77 23.14 -4.16
CA PRO A 367 15.71 23.71 -3.22
C PRO A 367 15.09 24.72 -2.22
N ILE A 368 13.90 25.24 -2.48
CA ILE A 368 13.18 26.10 -1.54
C ILE A 368 12.58 25.26 -0.39
N ALA A 369 12.25 23.99 -0.66
CA ALA A 369 11.61 23.10 0.30
C ALA A 369 12.58 22.09 0.96
N PHE A 370 13.78 21.87 0.42
CA PHE A 370 14.73 20.86 0.88
C PHE A 370 16.16 21.37 0.89
N HIS A 371 16.93 21.01 1.92
CA HIS A 371 18.40 21.15 1.92
C HIS A 371 19.04 19.99 1.16
N THR A 372 18.54 18.76 1.37
CA THR A 372 19.05 17.55 0.73
C THR A 372 18.22 17.26 -0.51
N LEU A 373 18.88 17.15 -1.65
CA LEU A 373 18.20 16.78 -2.89
C LEU A 373 18.56 15.34 -3.26
N VAL A 374 17.59 14.63 -3.83
CA VAL A 374 17.79 13.33 -4.50
C VAL A 374 17.68 13.53 -6.01
N ARG A 375 18.01 12.52 -6.79
CA ARG A 375 17.99 12.62 -8.26
C ARG A 375 16.60 13.00 -8.79
N GLY A 376 15.57 12.32 -8.29
CA GLY A 376 14.20 12.56 -8.69
C GLY A 376 13.96 12.37 -10.19
N ASN A 377 14.72 11.49 -10.84
CA ASN A 377 14.54 11.20 -12.25
C ASN A 377 13.28 10.38 -12.44
N VAL A 378 12.37 10.88 -13.27
CA VAL A 378 11.05 10.28 -13.50
C VAL A 378 10.85 10.03 -14.98
N GLU A 379 10.48 8.81 -15.30
CA GLU A 379 9.97 8.41 -16.62
C GLU A 379 8.44 8.30 -16.52
N VAL A 380 7.72 9.05 -17.35
CA VAL A 380 6.25 8.99 -17.39
C VAL A 380 5.84 7.92 -18.40
N ARG A 381 5.03 6.95 -17.96
CA ARG A 381 4.59 5.84 -18.80
C ARG A 381 3.09 5.61 -18.71
N ARG A 382 2.50 5.25 -19.84
CA ARG A 382 1.17 4.67 -19.86
C ARG A 382 1.21 3.25 -19.27
N ILE A 383 0.24 2.91 -18.43
CA ILE A 383 -0.01 1.52 -18.03
C ILE A 383 -0.31 0.69 -19.28
N ALA A 384 0.19 -0.54 -19.34
CA ALA A 384 -0.05 -1.38 -20.52
C ALA A 384 -1.57 -1.53 -20.79
N PRO A 385 -2.03 -1.38 -22.04
CA PRO A 385 -3.47 -1.37 -22.35
C PRO A 385 -4.25 -2.57 -21.82
N ALA A 386 -3.63 -3.75 -21.78
CA ALA A 386 -4.24 -4.96 -21.25
C ALA A 386 -4.46 -4.90 -19.72
N GLU A 387 -3.63 -4.12 -19.01
CA GLU A 387 -3.70 -3.98 -17.55
C GLU A 387 -4.61 -2.84 -17.11
N GLU A 388 -4.88 -1.85 -17.98
CA GLU A 388 -5.61 -0.63 -17.64
C GLU A 388 -7.00 -0.88 -17.05
N ILE A 389 -7.64 -2.00 -17.38
CA ILE A 389 -9.00 -2.36 -16.89
C ILE A 389 -8.99 -2.57 -15.37
N GLY A 390 -7.97 -3.23 -14.84
CA GLY A 390 -7.84 -3.56 -13.41
C GLY A 390 -6.93 -2.63 -12.63
N ALA A 391 -6.18 -1.76 -13.32
CA ALA A 391 -5.20 -0.89 -12.70
C ALA A 391 -5.83 0.35 -12.04
N PRO A 392 -5.19 0.93 -11.00
CA PRO A 392 -5.57 2.23 -10.46
C PRO A 392 -5.39 3.33 -11.51
N GLY A 393 -5.85 4.55 -11.20
CA GLY A 393 -5.70 5.72 -12.07
C GLY A 393 -4.25 6.09 -12.35
N ALA A 394 -3.37 5.91 -11.36
CA ALA A 394 -1.94 6.11 -11.48
C ALA A 394 -1.20 5.43 -10.32
N TYR A 395 0.11 5.25 -10.47
CA TYR A 395 1.03 4.89 -9.38
C TYR A 395 2.46 5.31 -9.74
N GLY A 396 3.24 5.64 -8.70
CA GLY A 396 4.64 6.03 -8.83
C GLY A 396 5.56 5.20 -7.92
N GLY A 397 6.83 5.15 -8.28
CA GLY A 397 7.84 4.47 -7.47
C GLY A 397 9.27 4.83 -7.89
N PRO A 398 10.26 4.64 -7.00
CA PRO A 398 11.64 4.90 -7.30
C PRO A 398 12.19 3.97 -8.38
N GLY A 399 13.27 4.39 -9.02
CA GLY A 399 14.04 3.54 -9.94
C GLY A 399 14.96 2.58 -9.20
N SER A 400 16.00 2.09 -9.90
CA SER A 400 17.02 1.24 -9.28
C SER A 400 17.92 2.02 -8.30
N ILE A 401 18.46 1.29 -7.32
CA ILE A 401 19.37 1.87 -6.31
C ILE A 401 20.62 2.47 -6.98
N ASP A 402 21.17 1.80 -7.98
CA ASP A 402 22.31 2.28 -8.77
C ASP A 402 22.00 3.45 -9.70
N GLY A 403 20.71 3.78 -9.90
CA GLY A 403 20.24 4.88 -10.72
C GLY A 403 20.26 4.61 -12.22
N THR A 404 20.52 3.40 -12.67
CA THR A 404 20.52 3.03 -14.09
C THR A 404 19.09 2.97 -14.66
N ILE A 405 18.10 2.74 -13.79
CA ILE A 405 16.68 2.78 -14.12
C ILE A 405 16.06 3.99 -13.41
N PRO A 406 15.41 4.93 -14.12
CA PRO A 406 14.75 6.06 -13.49
C PRO A 406 13.53 5.61 -12.68
N GLY A 407 13.10 6.44 -11.73
CA GLY A 407 11.78 6.31 -11.13
C GLY A 407 10.69 6.39 -12.18
N ARG A 408 9.55 5.84 -11.91
CA ARG A 408 8.46 5.78 -12.90
C ARG A 408 7.17 6.33 -12.32
N PHE A 409 6.50 7.08 -13.17
CA PHE A 409 5.11 7.47 -12.98
C PHE A 409 4.27 6.75 -14.04
N TRP A 410 3.47 5.79 -13.61
CA TRP A 410 2.56 5.05 -14.46
C TRP A 410 1.17 5.67 -14.40
N ILE A 411 0.56 5.93 -15.56
CA ILE A 411 -0.78 6.51 -15.65
C ILE A 411 -1.70 5.65 -16.51
N ASN A 412 -2.94 5.46 -16.03
CA ASN A 412 -3.99 4.76 -16.75
C ASN A 412 -4.63 5.69 -17.77
N LEU A 413 -4.39 5.45 -19.04
CA LEU A 413 -4.89 6.24 -20.15
C LEU A 413 -5.94 5.49 -20.98
N ARG A 414 -6.62 4.48 -20.39
CA ARG A 414 -7.73 3.78 -21.04
C ARG A 414 -8.77 4.77 -21.55
N ASP A 415 -9.13 5.73 -20.73
CA ASP A 415 -10.06 6.81 -21.05
C ASP A 415 -9.41 8.18 -20.71
N PRO A 416 -8.88 8.91 -21.72
CA PRO A 416 -8.30 10.23 -21.50
C PRO A 416 -9.25 11.25 -20.86
N ALA A 417 -10.58 11.09 -21.04
CA ALA A 417 -11.58 12.01 -20.49
C ALA A 417 -11.66 11.99 -18.96
N ARG A 418 -11.07 10.96 -18.30
CA ARG A 418 -10.97 10.89 -16.85
C ARG A 418 -9.91 11.81 -16.26
N HIS A 419 -9.06 12.37 -17.08
CA HIS A 419 -7.97 13.28 -16.68
C HIS A 419 -8.28 14.70 -17.13
N THR A 420 -8.09 15.65 -16.22
CA THR A 420 -8.25 17.08 -16.51
C THR A 420 -6.94 17.83 -16.29
N LYS A 421 -6.77 18.96 -16.98
CA LYS A 421 -5.60 19.83 -16.81
C LYS A 421 -5.49 20.43 -15.41
N TYR A 422 -6.56 20.37 -14.61
CA TYR A 422 -6.56 20.91 -13.26
C TYR A 422 -6.32 19.84 -12.16
N ASN A 423 -6.65 18.55 -12.40
CA ASN A 423 -6.36 17.50 -11.43
C ASN A 423 -5.02 16.80 -11.67
N LEU A 424 -4.50 16.78 -12.92
CA LEU A 424 -3.21 16.17 -13.23
C LEU A 424 -2.02 16.80 -12.51
N PRO A 425 -1.94 18.12 -12.27
CA PRO A 425 -0.79 18.68 -11.55
C PRO A 425 -0.64 18.08 -10.16
N THR A 426 -1.69 18.06 -9.35
CA THR A 426 -1.62 17.51 -8.00
C THR A 426 -1.29 16.01 -8.01
N LEU A 427 -1.89 15.23 -8.92
CA LEU A 427 -1.56 13.81 -9.13
C LEU A 427 -0.08 13.63 -9.52
N THR A 428 0.46 14.52 -10.37
CA THR A 428 1.88 14.48 -10.76
C THR A 428 2.80 14.68 -9.55
N TYR A 429 2.48 15.61 -8.66
CA TYR A 429 3.29 15.88 -7.47
C TYR A 429 3.14 14.76 -6.43
N HIS A 430 2.02 14.06 -6.40
CA HIS A 430 1.79 12.86 -5.60
C HIS A 430 2.65 11.68 -6.05
N GLU A 431 2.60 11.35 -7.33
CA GLU A 431 3.25 10.15 -7.87
C GLU A 431 4.74 10.35 -8.18
N ALA A 432 5.11 11.53 -8.70
CA ALA A 432 6.47 11.82 -9.15
C ALA A 432 7.30 12.53 -8.06
N ILE A 433 7.56 13.83 -8.25
CA ILE A 433 8.35 14.67 -7.36
C ILE A 433 7.52 15.89 -6.89
N PRO A 434 7.59 16.20 -5.58
CA PRO A 434 8.34 15.57 -4.50
C PRO A 434 7.63 14.38 -3.81
N GLY A 435 6.72 13.69 -4.50
CA GLY A 435 5.92 12.58 -3.98
C GLY A 435 6.65 11.23 -3.92
N HIS A 436 6.00 10.16 -4.42
CA HIS A 436 6.46 8.77 -4.24
C HIS A 436 7.84 8.47 -4.83
N VAL A 437 8.16 8.97 -6.04
CA VAL A 437 9.49 8.76 -6.64
C VAL A 437 10.56 9.41 -5.77
N TRP A 438 10.34 10.66 -5.35
CA TRP A 438 11.25 11.40 -4.50
C TRP A 438 11.49 10.72 -3.15
N GLN A 439 10.41 10.35 -2.45
CA GLN A 439 10.45 9.63 -1.17
C GLN A 439 11.16 8.28 -1.30
N GLY A 440 10.88 7.55 -2.37
CA GLY A 440 11.47 6.24 -2.62
C GLY A 440 12.99 6.28 -2.74
N GLU A 441 13.56 7.34 -3.35
CA GLU A 441 15.01 7.51 -3.42
C GLU A 441 15.65 7.79 -2.05
N TYR A 442 14.94 8.39 -1.09
CA TYR A 442 15.42 8.49 0.29
C TYR A 442 15.36 7.13 1.00
N ASN A 443 14.30 6.35 0.78
CA ASN A 443 14.19 5.00 1.36
C ASN A 443 15.35 4.09 0.91
N GLN A 444 15.81 4.22 -0.32
CA GLN A 444 16.93 3.45 -0.87
C GLN A 444 18.29 3.75 -0.22
N LYS A 445 18.40 4.84 0.56
CA LYS A 445 19.61 5.19 1.33
C LYS A 445 19.64 4.55 2.73
N LEU A 446 18.56 3.88 3.14
CA LEU A 446 18.47 3.19 4.42
C LEU A 446 19.21 1.86 4.39
N PRO A 447 19.58 1.29 5.55
CA PRO A 447 19.98 -0.11 5.65
C PRO A 447 18.91 -1.01 5.01
N LEU A 448 19.33 -2.16 4.47
CA LEU A 448 18.43 -3.06 3.69
C LEU A 448 17.14 -3.41 4.45
N LEU A 449 17.23 -3.76 5.73
CA LEU A 449 16.04 -4.04 6.54
C LEU A 449 15.09 -2.83 6.58
N GLY A 450 15.60 -1.62 6.66
CA GLY A 450 14.82 -0.38 6.62
C GLY A 450 14.11 -0.20 5.28
N THR A 451 14.77 -0.51 4.17
CA THR A 451 14.18 -0.50 2.82
C THR A 451 13.06 -1.53 2.71
N LEU A 452 13.28 -2.74 3.21
CA LEU A 452 12.29 -3.84 3.15
C LEU A 452 11.04 -3.54 3.96
N VAL A 453 11.18 -3.09 5.22
CA VAL A 453 10.00 -2.77 6.05
C VAL A 453 9.36 -1.44 5.67
N GLY A 454 10.14 -0.53 5.10
CA GLY A 454 9.68 0.81 4.70
C GLY A 454 8.56 0.78 3.66
N GLY A 455 8.53 -0.23 2.79
CA GLY A 455 7.43 -0.44 1.85
C GLY A 455 6.05 -0.65 2.47
N GLY A 456 5.96 -0.89 3.77
CA GLY A 456 4.72 -1.28 4.46
C GLY A 456 3.96 -0.17 5.18
N PHE A 457 4.56 0.98 5.49
CA PHE A 457 3.90 2.02 6.29
C PHE A 457 3.03 2.94 5.42
N SER A 458 1.82 2.47 5.07
CA SER A 458 0.89 3.15 4.18
C SER A 458 0.61 4.60 4.61
N ALA A 459 0.30 4.84 5.90
CA ALA A 459 -0.01 6.19 6.37
C ALA A 459 1.15 7.17 6.22
N TYR A 460 2.39 6.70 6.36
CA TYR A 460 3.54 7.55 6.13
C TYR A 460 3.74 7.84 4.64
N GLN A 461 3.70 6.81 3.78
CA GLN A 461 3.95 6.96 2.35
C GLN A 461 2.89 7.83 1.68
N GLU A 462 1.63 7.50 1.89
CA GLU A 462 0.50 8.24 1.33
C GLU A 462 0.33 9.61 1.97
N GLY A 463 0.58 9.69 3.27
CA GLY A 463 0.60 10.97 4.00
C GLY A 463 1.67 11.91 3.48
N TRP A 464 2.87 11.39 3.18
CA TRP A 464 3.93 12.16 2.52
C TRP A 464 3.52 12.61 1.12
N ALA A 465 2.96 11.71 0.30
CA ALA A 465 2.56 12.06 -1.07
C ALA A 465 1.48 13.16 -1.09
N LEU A 466 0.53 13.13 -0.15
CA LEU A 466 -0.42 14.24 0.04
C LEU A 466 0.26 15.53 0.55
N TYR A 467 1.25 15.39 1.42
CA TYR A 467 2.04 16.52 1.87
C TYR A 467 2.88 17.11 0.73
N ALA A 468 3.37 16.28 -0.19
CA ALA A 468 4.05 16.70 -1.41
C ALA A 468 3.13 17.52 -2.36
N GLU A 469 1.85 17.14 -2.46
CA GLU A 469 0.84 17.96 -3.17
C GLU A 469 0.69 19.35 -2.53
N GLN A 470 0.66 19.41 -1.19
CA GLN A 470 0.62 20.65 -0.42
C GLN A 470 1.89 21.47 -0.63
N LEU A 471 3.08 20.84 -0.52
CA LEU A 471 4.37 21.49 -0.76
C LEU A 471 4.42 22.13 -2.16
N ALA A 472 3.93 21.44 -3.18
CA ALA A 472 3.87 22.00 -4.53
C ALA A 472 3.05 23.29 -4.57
N GLY A 473 1.88 23.31 -3.92
CA GLY A 473 1.09 24.53 -3.76
C GLY A 473 1.85 25.64 -3.01
N GLU A 474 2.53 25.31 -1.90
CA GLU A 474 3.35 26.26 -1.12
C GLU A 474 4.57 26.76 -1.91
N LEU A 475 5.04 26.00 -2.90
CA LEU A 475 6.09 26.42 -3.85
C LEU A 475 5.55 27.25 -5.02
N GLY A 476 4.29 27.64 -4.98
CA GLY A 476 3.70 28.60 -5.91
C GLY A 476 3.28 28.03 -7.26
N VAL A 477 3.07 26.70 -7.38
CA VAL A 477 2.63 26.10 -8.66
C VAL A 477 1.19 26.46 -9.04
N TYR A 478 0.40 26.93 -8.09
CA TYR A 478 -0.98 27.37 -8.31
C TYR A 478 -1.17 28.88 -8.07
N ASP A 479 -0.09 29.66 -8.02
CA ASP A 479 -0.16 31.10 -7.78
C ASP A 479 -0.77 31.84 -8.96
N GLY A 480 -1.44 32.95 -8.64
CA GLY A 480 -2.09 33.81 -9.61
C GLY A 480 -3.61 33.70 -9.58
N GLU A 481 -4.24 34.61 -10.36
CA GLU A 481 -5.69 34.78 -10.42
C GLU A 481 -6.28 34.31 -11.78
N SER A 482 -5.47 33.67 -12.61
CA SER A 482 -5.96 33.10 -13.86
C SER A 482 -6.97 31.98 -13.62
N VAL A 483 -7.78 31.67 -14.60
CA VAL A 483 -8.75 30.56 -14.52
C VAL A 483 -8.02 29.22 -14.30
N GLU A 484 -6.86 29.06 -14.92
CA GLU A 484 -6.00 27.87 -14.81
C GLU A 484 -5.43 27.74 -13.38
N ALA A 485 -4.95 28.84 -12.78
CA ALA A 485 -4.42 28.84 -11.42
C ALA A 485 -5.51 28.49 -10.39
N ARG A 486 -6.71 29.11 -10.53
CA ARG A 486 -7.87 28.79 -9.70
C ARG A 486 -8.31 27.34 -9.86
N ALA A 487 -8.36 26.84 -11.09
CA ALA A 487 -8.68 25.45 -11.37
C ALA A 487 -7.62 24.49 -10.80
N GLY A 488 -6.33 24.81 -10.89
CA GLY A 488 -5.24 24.03 -10.27
C GLY A 488 -5.41 23.94 -8.74
N ARG A 489 -5.75 25.06 -8.08
CA ARG A 489 -6.08 25.06 -6.65
C ARG A 489 -7.29 24.18 -6.32
N LEU A 490 -8.33 24.20 -7.19
CA LEU A 490 -9.48 23.29 -7.06
C LEU A 490 -9.05 21.82 -7.18
N GLY A 491 -8.19 21.49 -8.13
CA GLY A 491 -7.68 20.13 -8.29
C GLY A 491 -6.94 19.62 -7.05
N TYR A 492 -6.12 20.47 -6.43
CA TYR A 492 -5.46 20.16 -5.16
C TYR A 492 -6.49 19.96 -4.02
N LEU A 493 -7.45 20.88 -3.85
CA LEU A 493 -8.47 20.77 -2.80
C LEU A 493 -9.37 19.55 -3.01
N ASP A 494 -9.72 19.24 -4.24
CA ASP A 494 -10.48 18.04 -4.62
C ASP A 494 -9.72 16.76 -4.24
N SER A 495 -8.42 16.70 -4.50
CA SER A 495 -7.54 15.61 -4.05
C SER A 495 -7.58 15.44 -2.52
N MET A 496 -7.53 16.54 -1.77
CA MET A 496 -7.61 16.51 -0.30
C MET A 496 -9.00 16.08 0.20
N ALA A 497 -10.08 16.60 -0.42
CA ALA A 497 -11.45 16.26 -0.09
C ALA A 497 -11.75 14.78 -0.37
N PHE A 498 -11.27 14.26 -1.49
CA PHE A 498 -11.37 12.84 -1.85
C PHE A 498 -10.74 11.93 -0.78
N ARG A 499 -9.56 12.29 -0.26
CA ARG A 499 -8.87 11.50 0.78
C ARG A 499 -9.54 11.64 2.15
N ALA A 500 -10.16 12.78 2.44
CA ALA A 500 -11.03 12.92 3.63
C ALA A 500 -12.30 12.06 3.50
N ALA A 501 -12.93 12.05 2.32
CA ALA A 501 -14.08 11.19 2.03
C ALA A 501 -13.77 9.69 2.16
N ARG A 502 -12.55 9.25 1.81
CA ARG A 502 -12.09 7.87 2.04
C ARG A 502 -12.18 7.46 3.52
N MET A 503 -11.80 8.34 4.45
CA MET A 503 -11.91 8.08 5.90
C MET A 503 -13.36 7.80 6.30
N VAL A 504 -14.31 8.55 5.72
CA VAL A 504 -15.74 8.41 6.02
C VAL A 504 -16.30 7.09 5.49
N VAL A 505 -16.00 6.73 4.25
CA VAL A 505 -16.60 5.52 3.65
C VAL A 505 -15.96 4.24 4.16
N ASP A 506 -14.65 4.21 4.40
CA ASP A 506 -13.97 3.04 4.96
C ASP A 506 -14.54 2.72 6.35
N THR A 507 -14.57 3.70 7.25
CA THR A 507 -15.18 3.54 8.58
C THR A 507 -16.68 3.33 8.51
N GLY A 508 -17.35 3.93 7.51
CA GLY A 508 -18.78 3.71 7.22
C GLY A 508 -19.08 2.24 6.93
N ILE A 509 -18.32 1.63 6.04
CA ILE A 509 -18.47 0.23 5.64
C ILE A 509 -18.14 -0.70 6.80
N HIS A 510 -16.99 -0.50 7.46
CA HIS A 510 -16.43 -1.50 8.38
C HIS A 510 -16.88 -1.33 9.83
N ALA A 511 -17.15 -0.10 10.30
CA ALA A 511 -17.58 0.15 11.67
C ALA A 511 -19.06 0.54 11.76
N LYS A 512 -19.58 1.31 10.80
CA LYS A 512 -20.96 1.78 10.82
C LYS A 512 -21.93 0.92 9.98
N ARG A 513 -21.46 -0.20 9.47
CA ARG A 513 -22.23 -1.22 8.73
C ARG A 513 -22.98 -0.65 7.54
N TRP A 514 -22.37 0.30 6.83
CA TRP A 514 -22.95 0.81 5.60
C TRP A 514 -22.98 -0.30 4.54
N THR A 515 -24.06 -0.32 3.78
CA THR A 515 -24.13 -1.14 2.57
C THR A 515 -23.16 -0.60 1.52
N ARG A 516 -22.78 -1.46 0.57
CA ARG A 516 -21.99 -1.05 -0.59
C ARG A 516 -22.64 0.12 -1.35
N ASP A 517 -23.95 0.06 -1.58
CA ASP A 517 -24.67 1.09 -2.33
C ASP A 517 -24.69 2.41 -1.57
N LYS A 518 -24.97 2.42 -0.26
CA LYS A 518 -24.87 3.62 0.55
C LYS A 518 -23.47 4.24 0.47
N ALA A 519 -22.42 3.44 0.52
CA ALA A 519 -21.04 3.93 0.42
C ALA A 519 -20.76 4.53 -0.96
N ARG A 520 -21.22 3.88 -2.05
CA ARG A 520 -21.09 4.37 -3.42
C ARG A 520 -21.83 5.69 -3.64
N GLU A 521 -23.08 5.76 -3.23
CA GLU A 521 -23.91 6.98 -3.36
C GLU A 521 -23.31 8.16 -2.60
N TRP A 522 -22.95 7.92 -1.33
CA TRP A 522 -22.34 8.97 -0.51
C TRP A 522 -21.01 9.46 -1.09
N PHE A 523 -20.16 8.52 -1.54
CA PHE A 523 -18.83 8.84 -2.07
C PHE A 523 -18.92 9.55 -3.43
N ALA A 524 -19.85 9.15 -4.29
CA ALA A 524 -20.11 9.81 -5.57
C ALA A 524 -20.57 11.26 -5.39
N GLU A 525 -21.47 11.53 -4.44
CA GLU A 525 -21.90 12.90 -4.12
C GLU A 525 -20.76 13.71 -3.50
N ALA A 526 -20.01 13.12 -2.56
CA ALA A 526 -18.90 13.78 -1.87
C ALA A 526 -17.75 14.17 -2.81
N THR A 527 -17.49 13.38 -3.85
CA THR A 527 -16.36 13.57 -4.78
C THR A 527 -16.77 14.22 -6.10
N GLY A 528 -18.06 14.40 -6.34
CA GLY A 528 -18.54 14.88 -7.64
C GLY A 528 -18.36 13.89 -8.80
N ASP A 529 -18.16 12.61 -8.51
CA ASP A 529 -18.07 11.54 -9.51
C ASP A 529 -19.44 10.86 -9.72
N THR A 530 -19.50 9.87 -10.57
CA THR A 530 -20.67 9.02 -10.75
C THR A 530 -20.61 7.80 -9.83
N VAL A 531 -21.77 7.22 -9.50
CA VAL A 531 -21.83 5.98 -8.69
C VAL A 531 -21.05 4.85 -9.37
N GLU A 532 -21.07 4.78 -10.70
CA GLU A 532 -20.27 3.81 -11.46
C GLU A 532 -18.76 4.14 -11.36
N GLY A 533 -18.40 5.40 -11.48
CA GLY A 533 -16.99 5.85 -11.42
C GLY A 533 -16.31 5.51 -10.10
N VAL A 534 -17.01 5.59 -8.98
CA VAL A 534 -16.46 5.31 -7.64
C VAL A 534 -16.50 3.82 -7.25
N THR A 535 -17.18 2.97 -8.03
CA THR A 535 -17.45 1.58 -7.64
C THR A 535 -16.17 0.77 -7.38
N SER A 536 -15.13 0.94 -8.20
CA SER A 536 -13.87 0.23 -8.03
C SER A 536 -13.13 0.64 -6.75
N GLU A 537 -13.24 1.90 -6.34
CA GLU A 537 -12.67 2.41 -5.10
C GLU A 537 -13.40 1.82 -3.89
N ILE A 538 -14.72 1.84 -3.88
CA ILE A 538 -15.52 1.25 -2.78
C ILE A 538 -15.25 -0.25 -2.65
N ASP A 539 -15.20 -0.98 -3.76
CA ASP A 539 -14.90 -2.42 -3.76
C ASP A 539 -13.48 -2.70 -3.24
N ARG A 540 -12.50 -1.82 -3.53
CA ARG A 540 -11.15 -1.90 -2.96
C ARG A 540 -11.16 -1.76 -1.45
N TYR A 541 -11.95 -0.83 -0.91
CA TYR A 541 -12.03 -0.63 0.55
C TYR A 541 -12.61 -1.87 1.24
N CYS A 542 -13.59 -2.56 0.62
CA CYS A 542 -14.15 -3.79 1.18
C CYS A 542 -13.13 -4.92 1.39
N VAL A 543 -12.02 -4.92 0.64
CA VAL A 543 -10.98 -5.96 0.72
C VAL A 543 -9.69 -5.52 1.42
N TRP A 544 -9.50 -4.20 1.62
CA TRP A 544 -8.38 -3.62 2.37
C TRP A 544 -8.86 -2.68 3.47
N PRO A 545 -9.49 -3.22 4.53
CA PRO A 545 -10.03 -2.41 5.61
C PRO A 545 -8.98 -1.51 6.25
N GLY A 546 -9.30 -0.23 6.40
CA GLY A 546 -8.45 0.77 7.04
C GLY A 546 -7.37 1.39 6.13
N GLN A 547 -6.99 0.75 5.02
CA GLN A 547 -5.91 1.25 4.14
C GLN A 547 -6.24 2.64 3.59
N ALA A 548 -7.47 2.86 3.17
CA ALA A 548 -7.92 4.13 2.61
C ALA A 548 -7.85 5.31 3.62
N CYS A 549 -7.89 5.02 4.92
CA CYS A 549 -7.76 6.03 5.97
C CYS A 549 -6.33 6.54 6.12
N GLY A 550 -5.31 5.72 5.79
CA GLY A 550 -3.90 6.05 5.96
C GLY A 550 -3.50 7.35 5.28
N TYR A 551 -3.99 7.60 4.09
CA TYR A 551 -3.71 8.80 3.30
C TYR A 551 -3.86 10.09 4.09
N LYS A 552 -5.08 10.37 4.53
CA LYS A 552 -5.40 11.65 5.16
C LYS A 552 -4.97 11.71 6.62
N VAL A 553 -4.98 10.58 7.34
CA VAL A 553 -4.42 10.49 8.70
C VAL A 553 -2.93 10.81 8.67
N GLY A 554 -2.18 10.27 7.72
CA GLY A 554 -0.76 10.54 7.58
C GLY A 554 -0.45 12.00 7.27
N HIS A 555 -1.14 12.57 6.29
CA HIS A 555 -1.04 13.98 5.95
C HIS A 555 -1.34 14.89 7.14
N SER A 556 -2.42 14.62 7.87
CA SER A 556 -2.82 15.40 9.04
C SER A 556 -1.78 15.33 10.15
N GLU A 557 -1.18 14.16 10.36
CA GLU A 557 -0.14 13.99 11.37
C GLU A 557 1.16 14.73 11.00
N ILE A 558 1.60 14.66 9.75
CA ILE A 558 2.79 15.41 9.28
C ILE A 558 2.57 16.92 9.50
N ASN A 559 1.41 17.44 9.13
CA ASN A 559 1.09 18.85 9.35
C ASN A 559 1.01 19.20 10.83
N ARG A 560 0.40 18.34 11.67
CA ARG A 560 0.36 18.55 13.12
C ARG A 560 1.76 18.65 13.71
N GLN A 561 2.70 17.80 13.27
CA GLN A 561 4.09 17.86 13.70
C GLN A 561 4.79 19.12 13.21
N ARG A 562 4.51 19.55 11.98
CA ARG A 562 5.05 20.79 11.41
C ARG A 562 4.61 22.02 12.22
N GLU A 563 3.32 22.15 12.50
CA GLU A 563 2.82 23.29 13.28
C GLU A 563 3.31 23.25 14.73
N ARG A 564 3.47 22.07 15.33
CA ARG A 564 4.09 21.90 16.65
C ARG A 564 5.55 22.37 16.66
N ALA A 565 6.34 21.99 15.65
CA ALA A 565 7.73 22.45 15.53
C ALA A 565 7.80 23.99 15.34
N LYS A 566 6.97 24.55 14.46
CA LYS A 566 6.88 26.01 14.27
C LYS A 566 6.55 26.74 15.57
N ALA A 567 5.54 26.28 16.31
CA ALA A 567 5.12 26.91 17.56
C ALA A 567 6.22 26.86 18.64
N ALA A 568 6.94 25.74 18.74
CA ALA A 568 7.99 25.54 19.75
C ALA A 568 9.31 26.25 19.40
N MET A 569 9.68 26.32 18.12
CA MET A 569 10.97 26.86 17.68
C MET A 569 10.90 28.34 17.30
N GLY A 570 9.73 28.88 16.98
CA GLY A 570 9.56 30.27 16.56
C GLY A 570 10.46 30.62 15.37
N THR A 571 11.30 31.63 15.51
CA THR A 571 12.24 32.08 14.46
C THR A 571 13.36 31.08 14.14
N ARG A 572 13.60 30.07 14.99
CA ARG A 572 14.57 29.00 14.73
C ARG A 572 13.99 27.90 13.80
N PHE A 573 12.71 27.92 13.51
CA PHE A 573 12.09 26.90 12.66
C PHE A 573 12.63 27.01 11.24
N ASP A 574 13.28 25.95 10.77
CA ASP A 574 13.72 25.82 9.39
C ASP A 574 12.79 24.85 8.64
N TYR A 575 12.06 25.40 7.67
CA TYR A 575 11.12 24.67 6.83
C TYR A 575 11.76 23.52 6.05
N ARG A 576 12.96 23.74 5.49
CA ARG A 576 13.69 22.74 4.73
C ARG A 576 14.20 21.62 5.63
N ALA A 577 14.73 21.98 6.80
CA ALA A 577 15.18 21.00 7.79
C ALA A 577 14.02 20.12 8.28
N PHE A 578 12.83 20.68 8.45
CA PHE A 578 11.64 19.90 8.79
C PHE A 578 11.28 18.90 7.69
N ASN A 579 11.23 19.32 6.44
CA ASN A 579 10.92 18.45 5.31
C ASN A 579 11.99 17.36 5.13
N ASP A 580 13.28 17.71 5.25
CA ASP A 580 14.38 16.75 5.22
C ASP A 580 14.27 15.72 6.36
N MET A 581 13.92 16.16 7.58
CA MET A 581 13.71 15.27 8.73
C MET A 581 12.55 14.29 8.46
N VAL A 582 11.47 14.77 7.89
CA VAL A 582 10.32 13.89 7.56
C VAL A 582 10.73 12.88 6.49
N VAL A 583 11.21 13.32 5.31
CA VAL A 583 11.46 12.40 4.18
C VAL A 583 12.74 11.57 4.37
N GLY A 584 13.82 12.18 4.90
CA GLY A 584 15.12 11.55 5.06
C GLY A 584 15.16 10.47 6.13
N GLY A 585 14.21 10.50 7.08
CA GLY A 585 14.07 9.44 8.08
C GLY A 585 13.55 8.13 7.55
N GLY A 586 13.14 8.08 6.29
CA GLY A 586 12.54 6.92 5.64
C GLY A 586 11.11 6.62 6.11
N SER A 587 10.49 5.65 5.45
CA SER A 587 9.13 5.22 5.77
C SER A 587 9.09 4.52 7.13
N ARG A 588 8.21 4.98 8.01
CA ARG A 588 8.12 4.56 9.42
C ARG A 588 6.77 4.89 10.03
N PRO A 589 6.40 4.35 11.20
CA PRO A 589 5.19 4.76 11.90
C PRO A 589 5.14 6.26 12.17
N LEU A 590 3.96 6.85 12.13
CA LEU A 590 3.77 8.30 12.36
C LEU A 590 4.26 8.74 13.76
N SER A 591 4.22 7.86 14.76
CA SER A 591 4.78 8.13 16.09
C SER A 591 6.30 8.37 16.09
N PHE A 592 7.01 7.83 15.09
CA PHE A 592 8.44 8.10 14.90
C PHE A 592 8.68 9.48 14.30
N VAL A 593 7.80 9.95 13.42
CA VAL A 593 7.83 11.35 12.94
C VAL A 593 7.67 12.30 14.12
N ALA A 594 6.74 12.00 15.05
CA ALA A 594 6.57 12.78 16.27
C ALA A 594 7.84 12.81 17.15
N ARG A 595 8.48 11.64 17.37
CA ARG A 595 9.75 11.56 18.13
C ARG A 595 10.91 12.31 17.45
N ASP A 596 10.95 12.30 16.12
CA ASP A 596 11.96 13.05 15.37
C ASP A 596 11.72 14.56 15.48
N THR A 597 10.45 14.97 15.50
CA THR A 597 10.07 16.37 15.76
C THR A 597 10.46 16.79 17.18
N ASP A 598 10.30 15.92 18.20
CA ASP A 598 10.76 16.19 19.56
C ASP A 598 12.27 16.46 19.61
N ARG A 599 13.06 15.66 18.90
CA ARG A 599 14.52 15.86 18.80
C ARG A 599 14.86 17.17 18.12
N MET A 600 14.16 17.49 17.01
CA MET A 600 14.35 18.75 16.29
C MET A 600 14.03 19.98 17.16
N ILE A 601 12.99 19.93 17.98
CA ILE A 601 12.62 21.00 18.91
C ILE A 601 13.67 21.17 20.01
N GLY A 602 14.23 20.07 20.52
CA GLY A 602 15.23 20.06 21.59
C GLY A 602 16.65 20.37 21.15
N SER A 603 16.95 20.41 19.85
CA SER A 603 18.21 20.81 19.27
C SER A 603 18.26 22.34 19.05
#